data_4334cf5ba6cfa7059adca7b92472e5da
#
_entry.id   4334cf5ba6cfa7059adca7b92472e5da
#
_cell.length_a   1.000
_cell.length_b   1.000
_cell.length_c   1.000
_cell.angle_alpha   90.00
_cell.angle_beta   90.00
_cell.angle_gamma   90.00
#
_symmetry.space_group_name_H-M   'P 1'
#
loop_
_entity.id
_entity.type
_entity.pdbx_description
1 polymer ?
#
loop_
_entity_poly.entity_id
_entity_poly.type
_entity_poly.pdbx_seq_one_letter_code
_entity_poly.pdbx_strand_id
1 'polypeptide(L)'
;RMTDEALRTPTLLEAAQVSKAWPFEEARKLLKRYPDGKPDGSPVLFETGYGPSGLPHIGTFQEVLRTTLVRRAYETLSGGAPTRLVAFSDDMDGLRKVPDNIENKGLLAAYLGHPLTRIPDPFGKYESFAHHNNAMLREFLDQFGFDYEFVSASDRYNSGQFDDALRGVLRNWQAIMDIMLPTLREERRQTYSPVLPVSPKTHQVLQVPVEVVDAEAGIVRFDDHGEMVESCILAAMPSCSGRSTG
;
A
#
# COMPACT_ATOMS: atom_id res chain seq x y z
N ARG A 1 -34.03 -37.61 8.17
CA ARG A 1 -33.87 -36.14 7.94
C ARG A 1 -32.39 -35.93 7.71
N MET A 2 -31.99 -35.78 6.44
CA MET A 2 -30.65 -35.29 6.10
C MET A 2 -30.51 -33.88 6.69
N THR A 3 -29.43 -33.62 7.40
CA THR A 3 -29.15 -32.32 7.98
C THR A 3 -28.99 -31.30 6.87
N ASP A 4 -29.51 -30.10 7.06
CA ASP A 4 -29.46 -28.97 6.10
C ASP A 4 -28.02 -28.66 5.58
N GLU A 5 -27.03 -29.04 6.36
CA GLU A 5 -25.60 -28.88 6.06
C GLU A 5 -25.12 -29.82 4.95
N ALA A 6 -25.61 -31.04 4.89
CA ALA A 6 -25.24 -32.01 3.84
C ALA A 6 -25.82 -31.68 2.45
N LEU A 7 -26.85 -30.84 2.38
CA LEU A 7 -27.48 -30.39 1.14
C LEU A 7 -26.92 -29.01 0.67
N ARG A 8 -26.39 -28.20 1.58
CA ARG A 8 -25.93 -26.84 1.24
C ARG A 8 -24.54 -26.80 0.60
N THR A 9 -23.60 -27.59 1.05
CA THR A 9 -22.20 -27.49 0.61
C THR A 9 -21.98 -27.90 -0.85
N PRO A 10 -22.47 -29.07 -1.34
CA PRO A 10 -22.33 -29.43 -2.75
C PRO A 10 -23.07 -28.46 -3.67
N THR A 11 -24.28 -28.03 -3.28
CA THR A 11 -25.09 -27.10 -4.09
C THR A 11 -24.45 -25.74 -4.24
N LEU A 12 -23.78 -25.22 -3.20
CA LEU A 12 -23.07 -23.95 -3.26
C LEU A 12 -21.84 -24.01 -4.18
N LEU A 13 -21.08 -25.11 -4.12
CA LEU A 13 -19.92 -25.30 -4.99
C LEU A 13 -20.35 -25.44 -6.45
N GLU A 14 -21.38 -26.23 -6.75
CA GLU A 14 -21.92 -26.36 -8.10
C GLU A 14 -22.40 -25.01 -8.64
N ALA A 15 -23.15 -24.25 -7.84
CA ALA A 15 -23.58 -22.90 -8.22
C ALA A 15 -22.41 -21.96 -8.46
N ALA A 16 -21.37 -22.01 -7.61
CA ALA A 16 -20.16 -21.21 -7.76
C ALA A 16 -19.39 -21.55 -9.05
N GLN A 17 -19.30 -22.84 -9.40
CA GLN A 17 -18.59 -23.30 -10.60
C GLN A 17 -19.19 -22.75 -11.91
N VAL A 18 -20.50 -22.58 -11.96
CA VAL A 18 -21.23 -22.12 -13.16
C VAL A 18 -21.59 -20.63 -13.12
N SER A 19 -21.37 -19.96 -11.97
CA SER A 19 -21.72 -18.54 -11.80
C SER A 19 -20.94 -17.66 -12.76
N LYS A 20 -21.66 -16.75 -13.44
CA LYS A 20 -21.09 -15.68 -14.28
C LYS A 20 -20.96 -14.35 -13.54
N ALA A 21 -21.23 -14.31 -12.24
CA ALA A 21 -21.01 -13.10 -11.45
C ALA A 21 -19.51 -12.79 -11.41
N TRP A 22 -19.18 -11.51 -11.55
CA TRP A 22 -17.81 -11.06 -11.70
C TRP A 22 -16.84 -11.52 -10.59
N PRO A 23 -17.24 -11.66 -9.29
CA PRO A 23 -16.30 -12.15 -8.27
C PRO A 23 -15.84 -13.59 -8.55
N PHE A 24 -16.72 -14.44 -9.07
CA PHE A 24 -16.37 -15.80 -9.44
C PHE A 24 -15.53 -15.86 -10.72
N GLU A 25 -15.75 -14.95 -11.66
CA GLU A 25 -14.91 -14.85 -12.87
C GLU A 25 -13.47 -14.44 -12.50
N GLU A 26 -13.30 -13.45 -11.62
CA GLU A 26 -11.99 -13.07 -11.11
C GLU A 26 -11.36 -14.19 -10.26
N ALA A 27 -12.12 -14.83 -9.38
CA ALA A 27 -11.63 -15.92 -8.56
C ALA A 27 -11.16 -17.12 -9.41
N ARG A 28 -11.81 -17.42 -10.55
CA ARG A 28 -11.36 -18.48 -11.47
C ARG A 28 -9.98 -18.19 -12.10
N LYS A 29 -9.60 -16.93 -12.27
CA LYS A 29 -8.23 -16.56 -12.72
C LYS A 29 -7.19 -16.94 -11.66
N LEU A 30 -7.51 -16.67 -10.39
CA LEU A 30 -6.66 -17.09 -9.26
C LEU A 30 -6.63 -18.61 -9.09
N LEU A 31 -7.77 -19.27 -9.28
CA LEU A 31 -7.87 -20.72 -9.20
C LEU A 31 -6.99 -21.42 -10.25
N LYS A 32 -6.84 -20.85 -11.44
CA LYS A 32 -5.88 -21.35 -12.45
C LYS A 32 -4.44 -21.28 -11.95
N ARG A 33 -4.09 -20.26 -11.17
CA ARG A 33 -2.75 -20.07 -10.63
C ARG A 33 -2.50 -20.90 -9.37
N TYR A 34 -3.53 -21.00 -8.52
CA TYR A 34 -3.49 -21.65 -7.21
C TYR A 34 -4.74 -22.53 -7.02
N PRO A 35 -4.83 -23.69 -7.71
CA PRO A 35 -6.05 -24.52 -7.68
C PRO A 35 -6.39 -25.05 -6.28
N ASP A 36 -5.37 -25.37 -5.48
CA ASP A 36 -5.48 -25.91 -4.11
C ASP A 36 -4.79 -25.01 -3.08
N GLY A 37 -4.67 -23.70 -3.37
CA GLY A 37 -3.85 -22.77 -2.60
C GLY A 37 -2.41 -22.71 -3.09
N LYS A 38 -1.57 -21.98 -2.37
CA LYS A 38 -0.14 -21.89 -2.70
C LYS A 38 0.58 -23.21 -2.41
N PRO A 39 1.59 -23.57 -3.22
CA PRO A 39 2.34 -24.84 -3.05
C PRO A 39 3.03 -24.99 -1.70
N ASP A 40 3.42 -23.89 -1.07
CA ASP A 40 4.06 -23.84 0.25
C ASP A 40 3.06 -23.85 1.42
N GLY A 41 1.75 -23.91 1.13
CA GLY A 41 0.69 -23.87 2.12
C GLY A 41 0.44 -22.49 2.74
N SER A 42 1.18 -21.46 2.35
CA SER A 42 0.94 -20.09 2.84
C SER A 42 -0.38 -19.54 2.29
N PRO A 43 -1.04 -18.62 3.00
CA PRO A 43 -2.28 -18.02 2.51
C PRO A 43 -2.11 -17.28 1.19
N VAL A 44 -3.11 -17.36 0.30
CA VAL A 44 -3.20 -16.49 -0.87
C VAL A 44 -3.53 -15.09 -0.38
N LEU A 45 -2.68 -14.13 -0.74
CA LEU A 45 -2.81 -12.73 -0.33
C LEU A 45 -3.78 -11.97 -1.23
N PHE A 46 -4.74 -11.32 -0.59
CA PHE A 46 -5.59 -10.29 -1.17
C PHE A 46 -5.23 -8.96 -0.53
N GLU A 47 -5.13 -7.90 -1.30
CA GLU A 47 -4.68 -6.61 -0.80
C GLU A 47 -5.56 -5.48 -1.32
N THR A 48 -5.87 -4.54 -0.44
CA THR A 48 -6.50 -3.26 -0.77
C THR A 48 -5.58 -2.13 -0.34
N GLY A 49 -5.51 -1.06 -1.14
CA GLY A 49 -4.75 0.14 -0.82
C GLY A 49 -5.65 1.25 -0.25
N TYR A 50 -5.11 2.01 0.68
CA TYR A 50 -5.76 3.18 1.24
C TYR A 50 -4.74 4.30 1.46
N GLY A 51 -4.97 5.46 0.84
CA GLY A 51 -4.21 6.67 1.12
C GLY A 51 -4.89 7.48 2.22
N PRO A 52 -4.32 7.57 3.45
CA PRO A 52 -4.95 8.22 4.60
C PRO A 52 -4.83 9.76 4.56
N SER A 53 -5.03 10.36 3.39
CA SER A 53 -5.05 11.81 3.17
C SER A 53 -6.43 12.45 3.43
N GLY A 54 -7.40 11.67 3.90
CA GLY A 54 -8.75 12.10 4.25
C GLY A 54 -9.51 10.98 4.96
N LEU A 55 -10.71 11.28 5.41
CA LEU A 55 -11.57 10.31 6.08
C LEU A 55 -12.03 9.20 5.10
N PRO A 56 -12.24 7.97 5.58
CA PRO A 56 -12.82 6.90 4.78
C PRO A 56 -14.19 7.30 4.20
N HIS A 57 -14.48 6.84 3.01
CA HIS A 57 -15.71 7.12 2.30
C HIS A 57 -16.21 5.89 1.53
N ILE A 58 -17.31 6.04 0.80
CA ILE A 58 -17.93 4.94 0.05
C ILE A 58 -16.97 4.26 -0.95
N GLY A 59 -16.02 5.00 -1.53
CA GLY A 59 -14.98 4.41 -2.39
C GLY A 59 -14.06 3.46 -1.63
N THR A 60 -13.68 3.82 -0.40
CA THR A 60 -12.90 2.95 0.49
C THR A 60 -13.65 1.66 0.82
N PHE A 61 -14.94 1.79 1.17
CA PHE A 61 -15.82 0.63 1.40
C PHE A 61 -15.89 -0.27 0.16
N GLN A 62 -16.10 0.31 -1.00
CA GLN A 62 -16.23 -0.43 -2.26
C GLN A 62 -14.96 -1.22 -2.60
N GLU A 63 -13.79 -0.66 -2.36
CA GLU A 63 -12.49 -1.30 -2.57
C GLU A 63 -12.37 -2.59 -1.73
N VAL A 64 -12.60 -2.48 -0.43
CA VAL A 64 -12.52 -3.62 0.50
C VAL A 64 -13.62 -4.65 0.22
N LEU A 65 -14.85 -4.19 -0.06
CA LEU A 65 -15.97 -5.08 -0.39
C LEU A 65 -15.68 -5.90 -1.65
N ARG A 66 -15.22 -5.28 -2.73
CA ARG A 66 -14.91 -5.97 -3.99
C ARG A 66 -13.83 -7.03 -3.79
N THR A 67 -12.78 -6.71 -3.07
CA THR A 67 -11.69 -7.65 -2.76
C THR A 67 -12.18 -8.79 -1.88
N THR A 68 -13.02 -8.50 -0.89
CA THR A 68 -13.64 -9.51 -0.02
C THR A 68 -14.55 -10.47 -0.82
N LEU A 69 -15.30 -9.97 -1.77
CA LEU A 69 -16.17 -10.82 -2.61
C LEU A 69 -15.34 -11.78 -3.48
N VAL A 70 -14.25 -11.32 -4.08
CA VAL A 70 -13.33 -12.18 -4.86
C VAL A 70 -12.66 -13.22 -3.95
N ARG A 71 -12.18 -12.80 -2.77
CA ARG A 71 -11.61 -13.71 -1.77
C ARG A 71 -12.57 -14.84 -1.41
N ARG A 72 -13.81 -14.51 -1.04
CA ARG A 72 -14.82 -15.50 -0.69
C ARG A 72 -15.19 -16.42 -1.85
N ALA A 73 -15.26 -15.88 -3.07
CA ALA A 73 -15.49 -16.69 -4.27
C ALA A 73 -14.33 -17.68 -4.49
N TYR A 74 -13.08 -17.23 -4.31
CA TYR A 74 -11.92 -18.10 -4.40
C TYR A 74 -11.91 -19.18 -3.31
N GLU A 75 -12.19 -18.84 -2.06
CA GLU A 75 -12.29 -19.80 -0.96
C GLU A 75 -13.33 -20.88 -1.26
N THR A 76 -14.48 -20.48 -1.80
CA THR A 76 -15.55 -21.43 -2.19
C THR A 76 -15.07 -22.34 -3.32
N LEU A 77 -14.47 -21.80 -4.39
CA LEU A 77 -14.06 -22.56 -5.57
C LEU A 77 -12.85 -23.47 -5.31
N SER A 78 -11.96 -23.10 -4.40
CA SER A 78 -10.77 -23.87 -4.03
C SER A 78 -11.03 -24.91 -2.93
N GLY A 79 -12.26 -25.01 -2.43
CA GLY A 79 -12.58 -25.93 -1.32
C GLY A 79 -11.98 -25.50 0.03
N GLY A 80 -11.77 -24.21 0.24
CA GLY A 80 -11.30 -23.66 1.51
C GLY A 80 -9.78 -23.45 1.58
N ALA A 81 -9.11 -23.23 0.46
CA ALA A 81 -7.69 -22.85 0.49
C ALA A 81 -7.45 -21.61 1.37
N PRO A 82 -6.37 -21.57 2.17
CA PRO A 82 -6.13 -20.47 3.10
C PRO A 82 -5.91 -19.16 2.35
N THR A 83 -6.54 -18.10 2.85
CA THR A 83 -6.45 -16.74 2.32
C THR A 83 -6.22 -15.74 3.44
N ARG A 84 -5.71 -14.55 3.09
CA ARG A 84 -5.67 -13.39 3.97
C ARG A 84 -5.95 -12.13 3.16
N LEU A 85 -6.61 -11.17 3.79
CA LEU A 85 -6.86 -9.85 3.22
C LEU A 85 -6.05 -8.82 4.00
N VAL A 86 -5.28 -8.03 3.31
CA VAL A 86 -4.53 -6.90 3.87
C VAL A 86 -5.18 -5.59 3.43
N ALA A 87 -5.52 -4.75 4.40
CA ALA A 87 -5.81 -3.34 4.18
C ALA A 87 -4.52 -2.55 4.41
N PHE A 88 -3.86 -2.19 3.31
CA PHE A 88 -2.57 -1.52 3.32
C PHE A 88 -2.77 -0.01 3.30
N SER A 89 -2.22 0.69 4.28
CA SER A 89 -2.25 2.15 4.35
C SER A 89 -0.94 2.75 3.83
N ASP A 90 -1.05 3.58 2.78
CA ASP A 90 0.05 4.36 2.21
C ASP A 90 0.30 5.64 3.04
N ASP A 91 0.51 5.48 4.33
CA ASP A 91 0.60 6.56 5.31
C ASP A 91 1.94 7.34 5.28
N MET A 92 2.90 6.89 4.47
CA MET A 92 4.10 7.65 4.13
C MET A 92 3.94 8.59 2.93
N ASP A 93 2.83 8.50 2.21
CA ASP A 93 2.58 9.38 1.08
C ASP A 93 2.59 10.85 1.51
N GLY A 94 3.08 11.72 0.61
CA GLY A 94 3.05 13.16 0.82
C GLY A 94 1.64 13.74 0.64
N LEU A 95 1.24 14.66 1.52
CA LEU A 95 -0.02 15.38 1.38
C LEU A 95 -0.01 16.23 0.10
N ARG A 96 -0.78 15.83 -0.90
CA ARG A 96 -0.83 16.51 -2.20
C ARG A 96 -1.82 17.67 -2.24
N LYS A 97 -2.90 17.56 -1.48
CA LYS A 97 -4.00 18.53 -1.43
C LYS A 97 -4.61 18.53 -0.03
N VAL A 98 -4.98 19.70 0.45
CA VAL A 98 -5.77 19.81 1.69
C VAL A 98 -7.19 19.32 1.41
N PRO A 99 -7.74 18.36 2.19
CA PRO A 99 -9.11 17.89 2.03
C PRO A 99 -10.12 19.01 2.27
N ASP A 100 -11.20 19.01 1.48
CA ASP A 100 -12.22 20.07 1.53
C ASP A 100 -13.13 19.98 2.77
N ASN A 101 -13.23 18.78 3.36
CA ASN A 101 -14.18 18.42 4.42
C ASN A 101 -13.54 18.36 5.82
N ILE A 102 -12.39 19.02 6.04
CA ILE A 102 -11.68 19.03 7.31
C ILE A 102 -11.68 20.44 7.91
N GLU A 103 -11.95 20.53 9.20
CA GLU A 103 -11.70 21.72 10.00
C GLU A 103 -10.17 21.96 10.11
N ASN A 104 -9.73 23.18 10.38
CA ASN A 104 -8.30 23.52 10.46
C ASN A 104 -7.49 23.34 9.16
N LYS A 105 -8.08 23.67 8.03
CA LYS A 105 -7.41 23.62 6.72
C LYS A 105 -6.07 24.36 6.69
N GLY A 106 -5.95 25.46 7.45
CA GLY A 106 -4.71 26.25 7.57
C GLY A 106 -3.55 25.46 8.15
N LEU A 107 -3.80 24.59 9.13
CA LEU A 107 -2.77 23.70 9.68
C LEU A 107 -2.23 22.76 8.60
N LEU A 108 -3.13 22.09 7.89
CA LEU A 108 -2.74 21.14 6.84
C LEU A 108 -2.05 21.80 5.66
N ALA A 109 -2.44 23.02 5.29
CA ALA A 109 -1.81 23.78 4.21
C ALA A 109 -0.31 24.03 4.47
N ALA A 110 0.09 24.23 5.72
CA ALA A 110 1.50 24.39 6.11
C ALA A 110 2.34 23.12 5.92
N TYR A 111 1.69 21.95 5.81
CA TYR A 111 2.36 20.66 5.68
C TYR A 111 2.20 20.00 4.30
N LEU A 112 1.80 20.76 3.29
CA LEU A 112 1.74 20.21 1.93
C LEU A 112 3.07 19.57 1.52
N GLY A 113 2.99 18.37 0.94
CA GLY A 113 4.15 17.58 0.55
C GLY A 113 4.80 16.74 1.66
N HIS A 114 4.47 16.99 2.93
CA HIS A 114 4.99 16.19 4.03
C HIS A 114 4.34 14.79 4.07
N PRO A 115 5.08 13.76 4.52
CA PRO A 115 4.50 12.45 4.80
C PRO A 115 3.34 12.57 5.77
N LEU A 116 2.24 11.87 5.50
CA LEU A 116 1.01 11.96 6.28
C LEU A 116 1.22 11.62 7.77
N THR A 117 2.18 10.74 8.09
CA THR A 117 2.59 10.39 9.45
C THR A 117 3.36 11.50 10.18
N ARG A 118 3.84 12.52 9.47
CA ARG A 118 4.57 13.67 10.04
C ARG A 118 3.71 14.94 10.12
N ILE A 119 2.46 14.87 9.75
CA ILE A 119 1.52 15.98 9.83
C ILE A 119 0.77 15.89 11.15
N PRO A 120 0.74 16.95 11.99
CA PRO A 120 -0.05 16.96 13.20
C PRO A 120 -1.53 16.65 12.92
N ASP A 121 -2.17 15.91 13.83
CA ASP A 121 -3.59 15.63 13.69
C ASP A 121 -4.41 16.93 13.84
N PRO A 122 -5.14 17.38 12.82
CA PRO A 122 -5.95 18.61 12.91
C PRO A 122 -7.10 18.51 13.92
N PHE A 123 -7.46 17.29 14.33
CA PHE A 123 -8.49 17.03 15.34
C PHE A 123 -7.91 16.90 16.76
N GLY A 124 -6.58 16.81 16.90
CA GLY A 124 -5.89 16.72 18.20
C GLY A 124 -6.13 15.43 18.97
N LYS A 125 -6.54 14.35 18.30
CA LYS A 125 -6.89 13.06 18.95
C LYS A 125 -5.81 12.00 18.84
N TYR A 126 -4.99 12.06 17.80
CA TYR A 126 -3.97 11.08 17.47
C TYR A 126 -2.61 11.74 17.26
N GLU A 127 -1.57 10.93 17.21
CA GLU A 127 -0.19 11.38 17.03
C GLU A 127 0.04 12.15 15.71
N SER A 128 -0.64 11.72 14.63
CA SER A 128 -0.56 12.38 13.35
C SER A 128 -1.87 12.30 12.58
N PHE A 129 -1.95 13.06 11.48
CA PHE A 129 -3.07 13.00 10.56
C PHE A 129 -3.27 11.61 9.94
N ALA A 130 -2.18 10.92 9.61
CA ALA A 130 -2.25 9.54 9.14
C ALA A 130 -2.80 8.59 10.21
N HIS A 131 -2.34 8.70 11.46
CA HIS A 131 -2.84 7.87 12.56
C HIS A 131 -4.33 8.09 12.80
N HIS A 132 -4.80 9.34 12.72
CA HIS A 132 -6.23 9.66 12.80
C HIS A 132 -7.02 8.93 11.70
N ASN A 133 -6.64 9.11 10.45
CA ASN A 133 -7.35 8.52 9.32
C ASN A 133 -7.25 6.98 9.28
N ASN A 134 -6.12 6.41 9.70
CA ASN A 134 -5.95 4.98 9.87
C ASN A 134 -6.89 4.41 10.94
N ALA A 135 -7.06 5.11 12.06
CA ALA A 135 -8.01 4.73 13.10
C ALA A 135 -9.45 4.77 12.60
N MET A 136 -9.82 5.82 11.86
CA MET A 136 -11.14 5.94 11.23
C MET A 136 -11.38 4.83 10.19
N LEU A 137 -10.38 4.47 9.40
CA LEU A 137 -10.47 3.34 8.46
C LEU A 137 -10.79 2.04 9.19
N ARG A 138 -10.03 1.73 10.24
CA ARG A 138 -10.22 0.49 11.01
C ARG A 138 -11.59 0.43 11.65
N GLU A 139 -12.02 1.51 12.32
CA GLU A 139 -13.36 1.62 12.88
C GLU A 139 -14.45 1.42 11.82
N PHE A 140 -14.29 2.05 10.67
CA PHE A 140 -15.21 1.92 9.55
C PHE A 140 -15.29 0.47 9.03
N LEU A 141 -14.16 -0.19 8.81
CA LEU A 141 -14.13 -1.57 8.32
C LEU A 141 -14.68 -2.55 9.38
N ASP A 142 -14.40 -2.32 10.65
CA ASP A 142 -14.89 -3.14 11.75
C ASP A 142 -16.41 -3.06 11.89
N GLN A 143 -17.01 -1.88 11.68
CA GLN A 143 -18.47 -1.70 11.69
C GLN A 143 -19.19 -2.56 10.64
N PHE A 144 -18.54 -2.79 9.51
CA PHE A 144 -19.09 -3.65 8.45
C PHE A 144 -18.67 -5.12 8.59
N GLY A 145 -17.93 -5.48 9.62
CA GLY A 145 -17.53 -6.86 9.91
C GLY A 145 -16.59 -7.47 8.88
N PHE A 146 -15.74 -6.66 8.25
CA PHE A 146 -14.69 -7.16 7.36
C PHE A 146 -13.63 -7.93 8.15
N ASP A 147 -13.20 -9.06 7.60
CA ASP A 147 -12.06 -9.83 8.10
C ASP A 147 -10.80 -9.42 7.33
N TYR A 148 -9.92 -8.64 7.97
CA TYR A 148 -8.74 -8.06 7.37
C TYR A 148 -7.60 -7.90 8.38
N GLU A 149 -6.38 -7.79 7.86
CA GLU A 149 -5.21 -7.31 8.60
C GLU A 149 -4.91 -5.88 8.18
N PHE A 150 -4.77 -4.98 9.14
CA PHE A 150 -4.29 -3.64 8.86
C PHE A 150 -2.76 -3.62 8.79
N VAL A 151 -2.21 -2.97 7.76
CA VAL A 151 -0.77 -2.79 7.57
C VAL A 151 -0.48 -1.32 7.27
N SER A 152 0.42 -0.73 8.05
CA SER A 152 0.95 0.62 7.83
C SER A 152 2.24 0.55 7.01
N ALA A 153 2.34 1.35 5.94
CA ALA A 153 3.58 1.51 5.17
C ALA A 153 4.70 2.03 6.05
N SER A 154 4.42 3.05 6.88
CA SER A 154 5.41 3.64 7.81
C SER A 154 5.99 2.61 8.77
N ASP A 155 5.16 1.75 9.34
CA ASP A 155 5.62 0.70 10.24
C ASP A 155 6.52 -0.31 9.51
N ARG A 156 6.17 -0.68 8.28
CA ARG A 156 6.97 -1.59 7.44
C ARG A 156 8.31 -0.98 7.06
N TYR A 157 8.34 0.28 6.64
CA TYR A 157 9.59 0.99 6.34
C TYR A 157 10.45 1.17 7.60
N ASN A 158 9.89 1.68 8.68
CA ASN A 158 10.64 1.98 9.90
C ASN A 158 11.18 0.73 10.61
N SER A 159 10.51 -0.41 10.48
CA SER A 159 10.97 -1.69 11.04
C SER A 159 12.00 -2.41 10.16
N GLY A 160 12.30 -1.90 8.97
CA GLY A 160 13.21 -2.53 8.00
C GLY A 160 12.61 -3.72 7.26
N GLN A 161 11.31 -3.98 7.39
CA GLN A 161 10.67 -5.11 6.72
C GLN A 161 10.67 -4.98 5.19
N PHE A 162 10.85 -3.76 4.67
CA PHE A 162 10.99 -3.50 3.23
C PHE A 162 12.44 -3.39 2.76
N ASP A 163 13.42 -3.46 3.64
CA ASP A 163 14.82 -3.21 3.28
C ASP A 163 15.32 -4.15 2.17
N ASP A 164 15.02 -5.45 2.25
CA ASP A 164 15.43 -6.40 1.21
C ASP A 164 14.69 -6.15 -0.12
N ALA A 165 13.42 -5.79 -0.07
CA ALA A 165 12.66 -5.42 -1.26
C ALA A 165 13.21 -4.13 -1.89
N LEU A 166 13.57 -3.14 -1.08
CA LEU A 166 14.18 -1.89 -1.54
C LEU A 166 15.55 -2.14 -2.19
N ARG A 167 16.40 -2.98 -1.59
CA ARG A 167 17.65 -3.42 -2.24
C ARG A 167 17.38 -4.09 -3.58
N GLY A 168 16.37 -4.95 -3.65
CA GLY A 168 15.93 -5.58 -4.89
C GLY A 168 15.53 -4.56 -5.96
N VAL A 169 14.80 -3.51 -5.59
CA VAL A 169 14.44 -2.40 -6.50
C VAL A 169 15.70 -1.67 -6.98
N LEU A 170 16.62 -1.34 -6.07
CA LEU A 170 17.86 -0.65 -6.42
C LEU A 170 18.77 -1.46 -7.35
N ARG A 171 18.90 -2.77 -7.11
CA ARG A 171 19.68 -3.67 -7.98
C ARG A 171 19.08 -3.79 -9.39
N ASN A 172 17.77 -3.72 -9.50
CA ASN A 172 17.05 -3.88 -10.78
C ASN A 172 16.57 -2.54 -11.34
N TRP A 173 17.16 -1.44 -10.91
CA TRP A 173 16.73 -0.08 -11.23
C TRP A 173 16.49 0.15 -12.71
N GLN A 174 17.50 -0.17 -13.55
CA GLN A 174 17.42 0.06 -14.98
C GLN A 174 16.31 -0.78 -15.64
N ALA A 175 16.19 -2.04 -15.24
CA ALA A 175 15.14 -2.92 -15.77
C ALA A 175 13.73 -2.40 -15.40
N ILE A 176 13.55 -1.88 -14.18
CA ILE A 176 12.29 -1.25 -13.75
C ILE A 176 12.03 0.01 -14.56
N MET A 177 13.04 0.87 -14.75
CA MET A 177 12.90 2.09 -15.55
C MET A 177 12.53 1.78 -17.00
N ASP A 178 13.16 0.78 -17.62
CA ASP A 178 12.91 0.37 -19.01
C ASP A 178 11.47 -0.14 -19.22
N ILE A 179 10.90 -0.78 -18.20
CA ILE A 179 9.51 -1.26 -18.22
C ILE A 179 8.53 -0.10 -17.97
N MET A 180 8.82 0.75 -16.99
CA MET A 180 7.89 1.77 -16.51
C MET A 180 7.82 3.00 -17.42
N LEU A 181 8.95 3.51 -17.88
CA LEU A 181 8.99 4.76 -18.65
C LEU A 181 8.09 4.75 -19.90
N PRO A 182 8.04 3.69 -20.72
CA PRO A 182 7.16 3.64 -21.89
C PRO A 182 5.67 3.72 -21.55
N THR A 183 5.27 3.34 -20.33
CA THR A 183 3.87 3.35 -19.87
C THR A 183 3.41 4.73 -19.40
N LEU A 184 4.34 5.65 -19.17
CA LEU A 184 4.07 6.97 -18.61
C LEU A 184 3.94 8.04 -19.68
N ARG A 185 3.12 9.05 -19.39
CA ARG A 185 3.05 10.27 -20.20
C ARG A 185 4.39 11.02 -20.11
N GLU A 186 4.74 11.76 -21.16
CA GLU A 186 6.02 12.47 -21.30
C GLU A 186 6.36 13.34 -20.07
N GLU A 187 5.40 14.10 -19.58
CA GLU A 187 5.57 14.97 -18.39
C GLU A 187 6.01 14.19 -17.15
N ARG A 188 5.48 12.96 -16.95
CA ARG A 188 5.83 12.13 -15.81
C ARG A 188 7.15 11.36 -15.99
N ARG A 189 7.59 11.12 -17.22
CA ARG A 189 8.87 10.44 -17.48
C ARG A 189 10.06 11.19 -16.94
N GLN A 190 10.01 12.52 -16.96
CA GLN A 190 11.11 13.39 -16.53
C GLN A 190 11.35 13.36 -15.02
N THR A 191 10.32 13.06 -14.23
CA THR A 191 10.38 13.05 -12.76
C THR A 191 10.12 11.69 -12.14
N TYR A 192 9.89 10.66 -12.97
CA TYR A 192 9.59 9.33 -12.46
C TYR A 192 10.78 8.71 -11.75
N SER A 193 10.49 8.13 -10.60
CA SER A 193 11.41 7.29 -9.84
C SER A 193 10.62 6.18 -9.14
N PRO A 194 11.10 4.94 -9.12
CA PRO A 194 10.53 3.86 -8.31
C PRO A 194 10.56 4.13 -6.81
N VAL A 195 11.45 5.01 -6.36
CA VAL A 195 11.59 5.44 -4.98
C VAL A 195 11.39 6.94 -4.92
N LEU A 196 10.54 7.40 -3.99
CA LEU A 196 10.32 8.83 -3.73
C LEU A 196 11.12 9.24 -2.49
N PRO A 197 12.21 10.01 -2.64
CA PRO A 197 13.01 10.44 -1.52
C PRO A 197 12.28 11.50 -0.68
N VAL A 198 12.64 11.57 0.60
CA VAL A 198 12.19 12.65 1.50
C VAL A 198 13.32 13.65 1.65
N SER A 199 13.01 14.93 1.41
CA SER A 199 13.97 16.01 1.57
C SER A 199 14.51 16.08 3.01
N PRO A 200 15.81 16.01 3.24
CA PRO A 200 16.39 16.28 4.56
C PRO A 200 16.22 17.72 5.02
N LYS A 201 16.00 18.66 4.09
CA LYS A 201 15.82 20.10 4.38
C LYS A 201 14.38 20.44 4.75
N THR A 202 13.42 20.02 3.91
CA THR A 202 12.02 20.44 4.03
C THR A 202 11.12 19.36 4.62
N HIS A 203 11.63 18.12 4.74
CA HIS A 203 10.87 16.93 5.14
C HIS A 203 9.71 16.57 4.20
N GLN A 204 9.68 17.14 3.01
CA GLN A 204 8.68 16.84 1.98
C GLN A 204 9.09 15.63 1.16
N VAL A 205 8.09 14.87 0.71
CA VAL A 205 8.29 13.81 -0.29
C VAL A 205 8.54 14.47 -1.65
N LEU A 206 9.63 14.10 -2.30
CA LEU A 206 10.05 14.69 -3.56
C LEU A 206 9.71 13.78 -4.74
N GLN A 207 9.24 14.40 -5.82
CA GLN A 207 9.06 13.74 -7.13
C GLN A 207 10.16 14.23 -8.08
N VAL A 208 11.33 13.69 -7.92
CA VAL A 208 12.54 14.07 -8.68
C VAL A 208 13.23 12.81 -9.20
N PRO A 209 14.03 12.93 -10.27
CA PRO A 209 14.90 11.83 -10.70
C PRO A 209 15.84 11.41 -9.58
N VAL A 210 16.07 10.10 -9.48
CA VAL A 210 16.92 9.50 -8.46
C VAL A 210 17.99 8.66 -9.13
N GLU A 211 19.22 8.74 -8.65
CA GLU A 211 20.36 7.94 -9.05
C GLU A 211 20.71 6.95 -7.94
N VAL A 212 20.93 5.69 -8.30
CA VAL A 212 21.41 4.68 -7.34
C VAL A 212 22.92 4.81 -7.19
N VAL A 213 23.38 5.09 -5.97
CA VAL A 213 24.81 5.19 -5.64
C VAL A 213 25.35 3.86 -5.14
N ASP A 214 24.64 3.24 -4.18
CA ASP A 214 24.97 1.94 -3.62
C ASP A 214 23.68 1.17 -3.28
N ALA A 215 23.39 0.14 -4.06
CA ALA A 215 22.18 -0.66 -3.89
C ALA A 215 22.18 -1.46 -2.57
N GLU A 216 23.33 -1.96 -2.13
CA GLU A 216 23.40 -2.79 -0.91
C GLU A 216 23.31 -1.92 0.36
N ALA A 217 23.94 -0.76 0.34
CA ALA A 217 23.85 0.22 1.42
C ALA A 217 22.53 1.02 1.36
N GLY A 218 21.77 0.92 0.27
CA GLY A 218 20.53 1.65 0.08
C GLY A 218 20.73 3.14 -0.13
N ILE A 219 21.86 3.56 -0.70
CA ILE A 219 22.21 4.97 -0.91
C ILE A 219 21.75 5.40 -2.29
N VAL A 220 21.00 6.49 -2.31
CA VAL A 220 20.52 7.17 -3.52
C VAL A 220 20.92 8.63 -3.52
N ARG A 221 21.04 9.21 -4.71
CA ARG A 221 21.37 10.64 -4.93
C ARG A 221 20.23 11.30 -5.68
N PHE A 222 19.86 12.50 -5.28
CA PHE A 222 18.80 13.29 -5.91
C PHE A 222 18.99 14.78 -5.67
N ASP A 223 18.30 15.60 -6.46
CA ASP A 223 18.25 17.05 -6.27
C ASP A 223 17.26 17.41 -5.15
N ASP A 224 17.76 18.02 -4.09
CA ASP A 224 16.96 18.58 -3.00
C ASP A 224 16.94 20.10 -3.07
N HIS A 225 15.98 20.66 -3.80
CA HIS A 225 15.81 22.10 -3.97
C HIS A 225 17.07 22.81 -4.49
N GLY A 226 17.68 22.26 -5.53
CA GLY A 226 18.86 22.82 -6.21
C GLY A 226 20.21 22.36 -5.66
N GLU A 227 20.22 21.46 -4.69
CA GLU A 227 21.43 20.85 -4.15
C GLU A 227 21.36 19.32 -4.28
N MET A 228 22.40 18.73 -4.87
CA MET A 228 22.53 17.27 -4.94
C MET A 228 22.88 16.71 -3.57
N VAL A 229 22.04 15.81 -3.08
CA VAL A 229 22.21 15.15 -1.78
C VAL A 229 22.21 13.64 -1.93
N GLU A 230 22.87 12.95 -1.01
CA GLU A 230 22.81 11.51 -0.86
C GLU A 230 22.01 11.17 0.39
N SER A 231 21.15 10.15 0.29
CA SER A 231 20.35 9.67 1.41
C SER A 231 20.24 8.15 1.37
N CYS A 232 20.16 7.56 2.57
CA CYS A 232 19.84 6.15 2.73
C CYS A 232 18.32 5.95 2.81
N ILE A 233 17.82 4.99 2.05
CA ILE A 233 16.38 4.64 2.05
C ILE A 233 16.05 3.41 2.91
N LEU A 234 17.05 2.79 3.55
CA LEU A 234 16.87 1.64 4.42
C LEU A 234 16.72 2.05 5.89
N ALA A 235 15.90 1.31 6.64
CA ALA A 235 15.68 1.58 8.06
C ALA A 235 16.80 1.03 8.95
N ALA A 236 17.38 -0.12 8.58
CA ALA A 236 18.24 -0.93 9.45
C ALA A 236 19.71 -0.49 9.54
N MET A 237 20.11 0.62 8.89
CA MET A 237 21.51 1.05 8.89
C MET A 237 21.79 2.22 9.85
N PRO A 238 22.53 1.99 10.95
CA PRO A 238 22.83 3.04 11.95
C PRO A 238 23.68 4.19 11.42
N SER A 239 24.27 4.06 10.22
CA SER A 239 25.18 5.03 9.61
C SER A 239 24.52 6.01 8.65
N CYS A 240 23.21 5.90 8.42
CA CYS A 240 22.49 6.73 7.47
C CYS A 240 21.99 8.06 8.02
N SER A 241 22.19 8.36 9.30
CA SER A 241 21.87 9.65 9.88
C SER A 241 22.98 10.66 9.56
N GLY A 242 22.81 11.37 8.44
CA GLY A 242 23.47 12.65 8.19
C GLY A 242 24.96 12.60 7.85
N ARG A 243 25.28 12.25 6.61
CA ARG A 243 26.49 12.80 5.99
C ARG A 243 26.10 13.91 5.01
N SER A 244 26.18 15.15 5.48
CA SER A 244 26.37 16.27 4.56
C SER A 244 27.77 16.13 3.99
N THR A 245 27.89 15.89 2.71
CA THR A 245 29.15 16.05 1.99
C THR A 245 29.37 17.56 1.84
N GLY A 246 30.36 18.10 2.58
CA GLY A 246 30.91 19.42 2.36
C GLY A 246 31.69 19.48 1.05
#